data_e4e04f89b230a0686da136522a9ca12b
#
_entry.id   e4e04f89b230a0686da136522a9ca12b
#
_cell.length_a   1.000
_cell.length_b   1.000
_cell.length_c   1.000
_cell.angle_alpha   90.00
_cell.angle_beta   90.00
_cell.angle_gamma   90.00
#
_symmetry.space_group_name_H-M   'P 1'
#
loop_
_entity.id
_entity.type
_entity.pdbx_description
1 polymer ?
#
loop_
_entity_poly.entity_id
_entity_poly.type
_entity_poly.pdbx_seq_one_letter_code
_entity_poly.pdbx_strand_id
1 'polypeptide(L)'
;RSLKTKRKKIMILDEISELNKYVVVHPRFAAAFDYILNTNFDGMPVGKKEIEGKNIIAIIADEDGVPMMESCANFECHNTYIDIQVCFNGVETVGWKSRTTCVEPRGTYDKEKDVLFFEDAPDHFFKLHPGQFGIYFPNDVHAPMIGEGRIRKLIMKVKVY
;
A
#
# COMPACT_ATOMS: atom_id res chain seq x y z
N ARG A 1 -21.22 19.25 18.13
CA ARG A 1 -19.75 18.98 18.08
C ARG A 1 -19.25 19.32 16.68
N SER A 2 -18.33 20.28 16.60
CA SER A 2 -17.69 20.66 15.33
C SER A 2 -16.84 19.48 14.85
N LEU A 3 -17.14 18.94 13.67
CA LEU A 3 -16.33 17.95 12.96
C LEU A 3 -15.11 18.58 12.26
N LYS A 4 -14.59 19.71 12.76
CA LYS A 4 -13.35 20.33 12.29
C LYS A 4 -12.13 19.52 12.74
N THR A 5 -12.12 18.23 12.47
CA THR A 5 -10.89 17.44 12.45
C THR A 5 -10.23 17.63 11.11
N LYS A 6 -8.92 17.90 11.09
CA LYS A 6 -8.11 17.79 9.87
C LYS A 6 -8.49 16.47 9.23
N ARG A 7 -9.06 16.49 8.01
CA ARG A 7 -9.43 15.27 7.28
C ARG A 7 -8.17 14.43 7.12
N LYS A 8 -8.04 13.39 7.95
CA LYS A 8 -7.00 12.38 7.73
C LYS A 8 -7.41 11.59 6.50
N LYS A 9 -6.51 11.51 5.54
CA LYS A 9 -6.69 10.64 4.38
C LYS A 9 -6.68 9.21 4.87
N ILE A 10 -7.68 8.42 4.49
CA ILE A 10 -7.76 6.98 4.72
C ILE A 10 -7.57 6.26 3.40
N MET A 11 -7.25 4.97 3.47
CA MET A 11 -6.97 4.15 2.30
C MET A 11 -8.00 4.33 1.19
N ILE A 12 -7.54 4.11 -0.04
CA ILE A 12 -8.36 4.09 -1.26
C ILE A 12 -8.28 2.68 -1.84
N LEU A 13 -9.42 2.17 -2.30
CA LEU A 13 -9.54 0.89 -2.98
C LEU A 13 -10.43 1.09 -4.20
N ASP A 14 -9.90 0.82 -5.40
CA ASP A 14 -10.65 1.01 -6.65
C ASP A 14 -10.04 0.18 -7.80
N GLU A 15 -10.67 0.27 -8.96
CA GLU A 15 -10.20 -0.29 -10.22
C GLU A 15 -9.15 0.63 -10.87
N ILE A 16 -8.18 0.05 -11.58
CA ILE A 16 -7.15 0.84 -12.29
C ILE A 16 -7.76 1.85 -13.26
N SER A 17 -8.88 1.53 -13.91
CA SER A 17 -9.61 2.45 -14.79
C SER A 17 -10.06 3.74 -14.11
N GLU A 18 -10.17 3.72 -12.78
CA GLU A 18 -10.63 4.84 -11.96
C GLU A 18 -9.47 5.63 -11.31
N LEU A 19 -8.23 5.24 -11.58
CA LEU A 19 -7.05 5.78 -10.91
C LEU A 19 -6.97 7.32 -10.96
N ASN A 20 -7.28 7.91 -12.12
CA ASN A 20 -7.17 9.35 -12.32
C ASN A 20 -8.14 10.21 -11.48
N LYS A 21 -9.19 9.61 -10.90
CA LYS A 21 -10.05 10.33 -9.94
C LYS A 21 -9.26 10.83 -8.72
N TYR A 22 -8.16 10.16 -8.39
CA TYR A 22 -7.40 10.39 -7.16
C TYR A 22 -6.16 11.24 -7.39
N VAL A 23 -5.93 11.74 -8.60
CA VAL A 23 -4.73 12.53 -8.96
C VAL A 23 -4.59 13.79 -8.09
N VAL A 24 -5.70 14.37 -7.66
CA VAL A 24 -5.73 15.59 -6.83
C VAL A 24 -5.37 15.35 -5.36
N VAL A 25 -5.26 14.09 -4.94
CA VAL A 25 -5.05 13.74 -3.54
C VAL A 25 -3.64 14.06 -3.07
N HIS A 26 -2.64 13.95 -3.95
CA HIS A 26 -1.24 14.23 -3.65
C HIS A 26 -0.51 14.80 -4.86
N PRO A 27 0.41 15.76 -4.69
CA PRO A 27 1.13 16.39 -5.83
C PRO A 27 1.93 15.42 -6.70
N ARG A 28 2.43 14.31 -6.14
CA ARG A 28 3.21 13.30 -6.88
C ARG A 28 2.37 12.21 -7.51
N PHE A 29 1.06 12.20 -7.31
CA PHE A 29 0.20 11.15 -7.85
C PHE A 29 0.10 11.22 -9.37
N ALA A 30 0.11 12.40 -9.97
CA ALA A 30 0.08 12.51 -11.43
C ALA A 30 1.23 11.72 -12.09
N ALA A 31 2.46 11.89 -11.61
CA ALA A 31 3.62 11.18 -12.14
C ALA A 31 3.58 9.67 -11.83
N ALA A 32 3.17 9.28 -10.62
CA ALA A 32 3.02 7.87 -10.26
C ALA A 32 1.95 7.17 -11.08
N PHE A 33 0.81 7.80 -11.30
CA PHE A 33 -0.30 7.25 -12.09
C PHE A 33 0.03 7.17 -13.58
N ASP A 34 0.75 8.16 -14.10
CA ASP A 34 1.24 8.14 -15.47
C ASP A 34 2.16 6.91 -15.70
N TYR A 35 3.06 6.65 -14.78
CA TYR A 35 3.91 5.46 -14.83
C TYR A 35 3.09 4.17 -14.81
N ILE A 36 2.10 4.04 -13.92
CA ILE A 36 1.23 2.86 -13.81
C ILE A 36 0.46 2.64 -15.12
N LEU A 37 -0.12 3.69 -15.68
CA LEU A 37 -1.02 3.60 -16.85
C LEU A 37 -0.28 3.43 -18.18
N ASN A 38 0.95 3.93 -18.29
CA ASN A 38 1.70 3.95 -19.55
C ASN A 38 2.89 2.97 -19.60
N THR A 39 3.05 2.12 -18.59
CA THR A 39 4.11 1.12 -18.56
C THR A 39 3.54 -0.26 -18.86
N ASN A 40 4.22 -1.00 -19.75
CA ASN A 40 3.94 -2.42 -19.93
C ASN A 40 4.72 -3.22 -18.87
N PHE A 41 3.99 -3.85 -17.95
CA PHE A 41 4.57 -4.66 -16.88
C PHE A 41 4.69 -6.13 -17.23
N ASP A 42 4.22 -6.56 -18.39
CA ASP A 42 4.31 -7.95 -18.85
C ASP A 42 5.78 -8.35 -19.00
N GLY A 43 6.17 -9.44 -18.34
CA GLY A 43 7.54 -9.92 -18.36
C GLY A 43 8.57 -9.05 -17.64
N MET A 44 8.14 -7.96 -16.98
CA MET A 44 9.06 -7.13 -16.22
C MET A 44 9.64 -7.92 -15.04
N PRO A 45 10.99 -7.92 -14.85
CA PRO A 45 11.58 -8.67 -13.75
C PRO A 45 11.20 -8.12 -12.38
N VAL A 46 11.18 -8.99 -11.38
CA VAL A 46 11.10 -8.61 -9.97
C VAL A 46 12.26 -7.67 -9.64
N GLY A 47 11.97 -6.63 -8.89
CA GLY A 47 13.00 -5.70 -8.47
C GLY A 47 12.46 -4.29 -8.23
N LYS A 48 13.39 -3.40 -7.92
CA LYS A 48 13.15 -2.02 -7.54
C LYS A 48 13.73 -1.07 -8.57
N LYS A 49 12.98 -0.03 -8.93
CA LYS A 49 13.39 1.01 -9.87
C LYS A 49 12.99 2.39 -9.35
N GLU A 50 13.90 3.33 -9.36
CA GLU A 50 13.61 4.74 -9.13
C GLU A 50 12.95 5.34 -10.38
N ILE A 51 11.77 5.94 -10.23
CA ILE A 51 11.02 6.58 -11.31
C ILE A 51 11.28 8.09 -11.31
N GLU A 52 11.23 8.70 -10.15
CA GLU A 52 11.56 10.11 -9.92
C GLU A 52 12.52 10.20 -8.72
N GLY A 53 13.74 9.72 -8.92
CA GLY A 53 14.69 9.57 -7.83
C GLY A 53 14.08 8.78 -6.69
N LYS A 54 14.31 9.23 -5.47
CA LYS A 54 13.72 8.64 -4.26
C LYS A 54 12.31 9.15 -3.94
N ASN A 55 11.77 10.07 -4.74
CA ASN A 55 10.42 10.59 -4.53
C ASN A 55 9.34 9.64 -5.02
N ILE A 56 9.63 8.87 -6.07
CA ILE A 56 8.72 7.84 -6.60
C ILE A 56 9.57 6.62 -6.96
N ILE A 57 9.27 5.50 -6.32
CA ILE A 57 9.97 4.23 -6.48
C ILE A 57 8.95 3.16 -6.86
N ALA A 58 9.25 2.35 -7.87
CA ALA A 58 8.44 1.21 -8.28
C ALA A 58 9.11 -0.09 -7.86
N ILE A 59 8.33 -1.01 -7.30
CA ILE A 59 8.78 -2.34 -6.88
C ILE A 59 7.85 -3.37 -7.52
N ILE A 60 8.41 -4.30 -8.29
CA ILE A 60 7.69 -5.48 -8.77
C ILE A 60 7.97 -6.62 -7.80
N ALA A 61 6.91 -7.15 -7.20
CA ALA A 61 6.94 -8.33 -6.34
C ALA A 61 6.17 -9.47 -6.98
N ASP A 62 6.68 -10.68 -6.84
CA ASP A 62 6.07 -11.91 -7.33
C ASP A 62 6.42 -13.02 -6.34
N GLU A 63 5.52 -13.27 -5.40
CA GLU A 63 5.76 -14.14 -4.25
C GLU A 63 4.50 -14.96 -3.93
N ASP A 64 4.69 -16.04 -3.18
CA ASP A 64 3.55 -16.79 -2.64
C ASP A 64 2.83 -15.96 -1.57
N GLY A 65 1.50 -16.01 -1.59
CA GLY A 65 0.70 -15.48 -0.50
C GLY A 65 1.01 -16.20 0.81
N VAL A 66 0.75 -15.52 1.92
CA VAL A 66 1.00 -16.03 3.27
C VAL A 66 -0.30 -16.25 4.03
N PRO A 67 -0.31 -17.10 5.06
CA PRO A 67 -1.45 -17.24 5.95
C PRO A 67 -1.78 -15.91 6.66
N MET A 68 -3.06 -15.73 6.98
CA MET A 68 -3.53 -14.53 7.69
C MET A 68 -2.75 -14.28 8.99
N MET A 69 -2.49 -15.31 9.80
CA MET A 69 -1.73 -15.17 11.04
C MET A 69 -0.33 -14.61 10.83
N GLU A 70 0.34 -15.06 9.77
CA GLU A 70 1.70 -14.60 9.44
C GLU A 70 1.72 -13.13 9.03
N SER A 71 0.83 -12.72 8.13
CA SER A 71 0.74 -11.32 7.71
C SER A 71 0.32 -10.41 8.86
N CYS A 72 -0.67 -10.80 9.66
CA CYS A 72 -1.13 -10.01 10.80
C CYS A 72 -0.08 -9.91 11.91
N ALA A 73 0.86 -10.85 12.01
CA ALA A 73 2.01 -10.77 12.92
C ALA A 73 3.01 -9.67 12.51
N ASN A 74 2.89 -9.14 11.29
CA ASN A 74 3.68 -8.02 10.75
C ASN A 74 2.78 -6.88 10.29
N PHE A 75 1.79 -6.54 11.12
CA PHE A 75 0.84 -5.46 10.86
C PHE A 75 1.54 -4.10 10.92
N GLU A 76 1.62 -3.39 9.78
CA GLU A 76 2.59 -2.32 9.59
C GLU A 76 2.01 -1.02 9.02
N CYS A 77 2.70 0.09 9.30
CA CYS A 77 2.51 1.35 8.61
C CYS A 77 3.84 2.04 8.33
N HIS A 78 3.79 3.07 7.49
CA HIS A 78 4.94 3.84 7.03
C HIS A 78 4.76 5.32 7.39
N ASN A 79 5.84 6.08 7.47
CA ASN A 79 5.79 7.53 7.71
C ASN A 79 6.25 8.34 6.50
N THR A 80 7.25 7.84 5.78
CA THR A 80 7.93 8.58 4.70
C THR A 80 7.22 8.42 3.36
N TYR A 81 6.66 7.23 3.11
CA TYR A 81 6.05 6.88 1.83
C TYR A 81 4.58 6.51 1.94
N ILE A 82 3.83 6.90 0.90
CA ILE A 82 2.51 6.39 0.59
C ILE A 82 2.74 5.17 -0.32
N ASP A 83 2.05 4.06 -0.04
CA ASP A 83 2.05 2.88 -0.90
C ASP A 83 0.87 2.93 -1.87
N ILE A 84 1.14 2.79 -3.17
CA ILE A 84 0.13 2.46 -4.17
C ILE A 84 0.41 1.03 -4.62
N GLN A 85 -0.47 0.10 -4.31
CA GLN A 85 -0.27 -1.32 -4.60
C GLN A 85 -1.28 -1.79 -5.64
N VAL A 86 -0.78 -2.23 -6.79
CA VAL A 86 -1.58 -2.70 -7.93
C VAL A 86 -1.45 -4.21 -8.04
N CYS A 87 -2.57 -4.92 -8.03
CA CYS A 87 -2.60 -6.36 -8.25
C CYS A 87 -2.54 -6.68 -9.74
N PHE A 88 -1.57 -7.51 -10.15
CA PHE A 88 -1.45 -8.01 -11.52
C PHE A 88 -1.99 -9.43 -11.67
N ASN A 89 -1.59 -10.34 -10.78
CA ASN A 89 -2.00 -11.74 -10.79
C ASN A 89 -2.23 -12.25 -9.37
N GLY A 90 -3.13 -13.22 -9.24
CA GLY A 90 -3.53 -13.78 -7.97
C GLY A 90 -4.59 -12.94 -7.28
N VAL A 91 -4.98 -13.36 -6.08
CA VAL A 91 -5.91 -12.63 -5.23
C VAL A 91 -5.24 -12.39 -3.89
N GLU A 92 -5.07 -11.14 -3.56
CA GLU A 92 -4.48 -10.73 -2.28
C GLU A 92 -5.56 -10.27 -1.32
N THR A 93 -5.60 -10.84 -0.12
CA THR A 93 -6.38 -10.28 0.99
C THR A 93 -5.48 -9.36 1.80
N VAL A 94 -6.01 -8.20 2.18
CA VAL A 94 -5.30 -7.20 2.98
C VAL A 94 -6.09 -6.91 4.24
N GLY A 95 -5.42 -6.97 5.39
CA GLY A 95 -5.98 -6.50 6.66
C GLY A 95 -5.71 -5.02 6.86
N TRP A 96 -6.65 -4.29 7.46
CA TRP A 96 -6.53 -2.85 7.67
C TRP A 96 -7.13 -2.38 9.00
N LYS A 97 -6.48 -1.38 9.58
CA LYS A 97 -6.98 -0.63 10.73
C LYS A 97 -6.43 0.80 10.70
N SER A 98 -7.24 1.77 11.13
CA SER A 98 -6.74 3.14 11.28
C SER A 98 -5.67 3.21 12.37
N ARG A 99 -4.51 3.79 12.05
CA ARG A 99 -3.41 3.98 13.01
C ARG A 99 -3.84 4.75 14.26
N THR A 100 -4.77 5.68 14.13
CA THR A 100 -5.28 6.47 15.25
C THR A 100 -6.03 5.65 16.30
N THR A 101 -6.49 4.47 15.92
CA THR A 101 -7.18 3.53 16.82
C THR A 101 -6.31 2.35 17.26
N CYS A 102 -5.09 2.24 16.73
CA CYS A 102 -4.11 1.28 17.20
C CYS A 102 -3.52 1.72 18.55
N VAL A 103 -3.39 0.78 19.48
CA VAL A 103 -2.98 1.05 20.86
C VAL A 103 -1.75 0.24 21.31
N GLU A 104 -1.33 -0.73 20.52
CA GLU A 104 -0.26 -1.68 20.86
C GLU A 104 0.90 -1.64 19.84
N PRO A 105 1.69 -0.55 19.80
CA PRO A 105 2.87 -0.53 18.95
C PRO A 105 3.90 -1.57 19.41
N ARG A 106 4.53 -2.24 18.46
CA ARG A 106 5.65 -3.17 18.70
C ARG A 106 6.97 -2.47 18.42
N GLY A 107 7.66 -2.09 19.47
CA GLY A 107 8.90 -1.32 19.36
C GLY A 107 8.69 0.10 18.89
N THR A 108 9.69 0.66 18.22
CA THR A 108 9.71 2.02 17.71
C THR A 108 9.79 2.03 16.20
N TYR A 109 9.47 3.17 15.59
CA TYR A 109 9.57 3.36 14.16
C TYR A 109 11.03 3.19 13.67
N ASP A 110 11.20 2.29 12.69
CA ASP A 110 12.48 2.10 12.01
C ASP A 110 12.59 3.07 10.83
N LYS A 111 13.47 4.06 10.97
CA LYS A 111 13.69 5.11 9.96
C LYS A 111 14.28 4.58 8.65
N GLU A 112 15.14 3.57 8.73
CA GLU A 112 15.83 3.04 7.54
C GLU A 112 14.89 2.22 6.67
N LYS A 113 14.03 1.43 7.33
CA LYS A 113 13.03 0.58 6.65
C LYS A 113 11.70 1.28 6.42
N ASP A 114 11.51 2.48 7.01
CA ASP A 114 10.24 3.21 7.00
C ASP A 114 9.07 2.34 7.48
N VAL A 115 9.20 1.74 8.66
CA VAL A 115 8.18 0.83 9.19
C VAL A 115 7.99 0.97 10.69
N LEU A 116 6.72 0.91 11.10
CA LEU A 116 6.29 0.70 12.48
C LEU A 116 5.30 -0.47 12.50
N PHE A 117 5.54 -1.43 13.37
CA PHE A 117 4.66 -2.58 13.57
C PHE A 117 3.71 -2.40 14.75
N PHE A 118 2.57 -3.07 14.69
CA PHE A 118 1.56 -3.11 15.75
C PHE A 118 1.17 -4.55 16.10
N GLU A 119 0.89 -4.79 17.37
CA GLU A 119 0.30 -6.04 17.87
C GLU A 119 -1.25 -6.05 17.74
N ASP A 120 -1.85 -4.89 17.46
CA ASP A 120 -3.28 -4.78 17.20
C ASP A 120 -3.71 -5.74 16.07
N ALA A 121 -4.96 -6.20 16.14
CA ALA A 121 -5.57 -6.94 15.03
C ALA A 121 -6.24 -5.99 14.03
N PRO A 122 -6.24 -6.33 12.73
CA PRO A 122 -7.02 -5.58 11.73
C PRO A 122 -8.52 -5.53 12.07
N ASP A 123 -9.16 -4.41 11.76
CA ASP A 123 -10.62 -4.26 11.86
C ASP A 123 -11.36 -4.77 10.61
N HIS A 124 -10.71 -4.67 9.45
CA HIS A 124 -11.29 -5.01 8.16
C HIS A 124 -10.32 -5.82 7.33
N PHE A 125 -10.88 -6.71 6.52
CA PHE A 125 -10.18 -7.43 5.47
C PHE A 125 -10.89 -7.21 4.15
N PHE A 126 -10.14 -7.01 3.08
CA PHE A 126 -10.67 -6.89 1.74
C PHE A 126 -9.77 -7.62 0.75
N LYS A 127 -10.32 -7.97 -0.41
CA LYS A 127 -9.57 -8.63 -1.47
C LYS A 127 -9.21 -7.64 -2.57
N LEU A 128 -7.99 -7.76 -3.07
CA LEU A 128 -7.53 -7.15 -4.31
C LEU A 128 -7.45 -8.23 -5.38
N HIS A 129 -8.20 -8.02 -6.45
CA HIS A 129 -8.18 -8.85 -7.65
C HIS A 129 -7.31 -8.20 -8.73
N PRO A 130 -6.86 -8.95 -9.76
CA PRO A 130 -6.13 -8.37 -10.88
C PRO A 130 -6.86 -7.18 -11.50
N GLY A 131 -6.14 -6.08 -11.71
CA GLY A 131 -6.71 -4.83 -12.20
C GLY A 131 -7.23 -3.87 -11.14
N GLN A 132 -7.12 -4.24 -9.87
CA GLN A 132 -7.48 -3.39 -8.72
C GLN A 132 -6.24 -2.84 -8.03
N PHE A 133 -6.40 -1.74 -7.34
CA PHE A 133 -5.34 -1.13 -6.54
C PHE A 133 -5.82 -0.67 -5.16
N GLY A 134 -4.89 -0.61 -4.23
CA GLY A 134 -5.06 0.04 -2.93
C GLY A 134 -4.05 1.16 -2.75
N ILE A 135 -4.43 2.25 -2.10
CA ILE A 135 -3.52 3.32 -1.68
C ILE A 135 -3.54 3.37 -0.15
N TYR A 136 -2.38 3.21 0.45
CA TYR A 136 -2.18 3.22 1.90
C TYR A 136 -1.35 4.43 2.29
N PHE A 137 -1.96 5.33 3.07
CA PHE A 137 -1.31 6.52 3.61
C PHE A 137 -0.63 6.19 4.95
N PRO A 138 0.20 7.09 5.51
CA PRO A 138 0.85 6.83 6.81
C PRO A 138 -0.09 6.45 7.96
N ASN A 139 -1.36 6.84 7.87
CA ASN A 139 -2.36 6.48 8.88
C ASN A 139 -3.04 5.10 8.65
N ASP A 140 -2.65 4.39 7.61
CA ASP A 140 -3.24 3.11 7.25
C ASP A 140 -2.32 1.97 7.66
N VAL A 141 -2.63 1.34 8.80
CA VAL A 141 -1.94 0.11 9.22
C VAL A 141 -2.50 -1.05 8.40
N HIS A 142 -1.62 -1.82 7.78
CA HIS A 142 -2.04 -2.87 6.85
C HIS A 142 -1.24 -4.15 6.98
N ALA A 143 -1.90 -5.26 6.71
CA ALA A 143 -1.33 -6.61 6.65
C ALA A 143 -1.53 -7.15 5.22
N PRO A 144 -0.51 -7.03 4.35
CA PRO A 144 -0.60 -7.40 2.95
C PRO A 144 -0.30 -8.89 2.73
N MET A 145 -0.42 -9.33 1.46
CA MET A 145 0.02 -10.64 0.99
C MET A 145 -0.72 -11.85 1.56
N ILE A 146 -1.88 -11.66 2.16
CA ILE A 146 -2.69 -12.79 2.63
C ILE A 146 -3.33 -13.47 1.42
N GLY A 147 -3.12 -14.77 1.26
CA GLY A 147 -3.74 -15.53 0.18
C GLY A 147 -3.07 -16.86 -0.06
N GLU A 148 -3.68 -17.64 -0.93
CA GLU A 148 -3.15 -18.92 -1.43
C GLU A 148 -2.60 -18.71 -2.84
N GLY A 149 -1.50 -19.38 -3.13
CA GLY A 149 -0.87 -19.33 -4.44
C GLY A 149 -0.05 -18.04 -4.68
N ARG A 150 0.31 -17.85 -5.94
CA ARG A 150 1.21 -16.78 -6.36
C ARG A 150 0.49 -15.45 -6.48
N ILE A 151 1.09 -14.39 -5.94
CA ILE A 151 0.62 -13.01 -6.04
C ILE A 151 1.71 -12.19 -6.72
N ARG A 152 1.37 -11.58 -7.87
CA ARG A 152 2.25 -10.65 -8.57
C ARG A 152 1.65 -9.25 -8.51
N LYS A 153 2.45 -8.28 -8.08
CA LYS A 153 1.98 -6.90 -7.88
C LYS A 153 3.05 -5.86 -8.10
N LEU A 154 2.59 -4.63 -8.34
CA LEU A 154 3.40 -3.43 -8.32
C LEU A 154 3.17 -2.71 -6.99
N ILE A 155 4.24 -2.29 -6.33
CA ILE A 155 4.22 -1.40 -5.19
C ILE A 155 4.91 -0.10 -5.60
N MET A 156 4.14 0.99 -5.69
CA MET A 156 4.70 2.33 -5.87
C MET A 156 4.89 2.95 -4.50
N LYS A 157 6.11 3.36 -4.20
CA LYS A 157 6.44 4.16 -3.02
C LYS A 157 6.46 5.63 -3.43
N VAL A 158 5.52 6.41 -2.92
CA VAL A 158 5.38 7.84 -3.22
C VAL A 158 5.70 8.64 -1.97
N LYS A 159 6.76 9.45 -2.01
CA LYS A 159 7.21 10.21 -0.86
C LYS A 159 6.17 11.26 -0.44
N VAL A 160 5.87 11.31 0.87
CA VAL A 160 4.84 12.19 1.42
C VAL A 160 5.21 13.67 1.27
N TYR A 161 6.51 14.02 1.48
CA TYR A 161 7.01 15.40 1.45
C TYR A 161 8.15 15.60 0.46
#